data_9c22da13c7e915904d9dd267d16e55d5
#
_entry.id   9c22da13c7e915904d9dd267d16e55d5
#
_cell.length_a   1.000
_cell.length_b   1.000
_cell.length_c   1.000
_cell.angle_alpha   90.00
_cell.angle_beta   90.00
_cell.angle_gamma   90.00
#
_symmetry.space_group_name_H-M   'P 1'
#
loop_
_entity.id
_entity.type
_entity.pdbx_description
1 polymer ?
#
loop_
_entity_poly.entity_id
_entity_poly.type
_entity_poly.pdbx_seq_one_letter_code
_entity_poly.pdbx_strand_id
1 'polypeptide(L)'
;MSQSEIPNDDNPSNEELALEQALRPTLFEDFEGQDKIVDNLKVFIEAAKQRQEALDHVLLHGPPGLGKTTLAHIIANELGVNIKITSGPVLDKPGDLAGLLTNLEERDVLFIDEIHRLNPIVEEYLYSAMEDYQIDIMIESGPNARSVQIQIDPFTLIGATTRSGLLTSPLRARFGINSRLEYYKLDLLSKIIKRSATILDVNIYEDAALEIAGRSRGTPRIANALLRRVRDFAQIKGDGDIDKKITQYSLDALNVDEHGLDEMDNRILSTIIDKFKGGPVGLTTIATAVGEQAGTIEEVYEPFLIMEGYLMRTPRGRQATEIAFKHLGKTKPANQGNLF
;
A
#
# COMPACT_ATOMS: atom_id res chain seq x y z
N MET A 1 22.90 -18.25 34.42
CA MET A 1 21.52 -18.10 33.95
C MET A 1 21.57 -17.12 32.79
N SER A 2 21.69 -17.66 31.58
CA SER A 2 21.78 -16.89 30.34
C SER A 2 20.36 -16.47 29.93
N GLN A 3 20.13 -15.16 29.84
CA GLN A 3 18.93 -14.59 29.20
C GLN A 3 19.04 -14.88 27.70
N SER A 4 18.12 -15.69 27.19
CA SER A 4 17.90 -15.87 25.76
C SER A 4 17.24 -14.59 25.24
N GLU A 5 18.00 -13.79 24.52
CA GLU A 5 17.48 -12.71 23.67
C GLU A 5 16.61 -13.36 22.59
N ILE A 6 15.34 -13.00 22.58
CA ILE A 6 14.42 -13.30 21.46
C ILE A 6 14.82 -12.34 20.35
N PRO A 7 15.21 -12.81 19.15
CA PRO A 7 15.47 -11.92 18.03
C PRO A 7 14.18 -11.28 17.59
N ASN A 8 14.09 -9.96 17.66
CA ASN A 8 13.09 -9.16 16.96
C ASN A 8 13.50 -9.11 15.48
N ASP A 9 13.11 -10.11 14.71
CA ASP A 9 13.33 -10.12 13.25
C ASP A 9 12.03 -9.63 12.59
N ASP A 10 11.92 -8.30 12.41
CA ASP A 10 10.83 -7.64 11.69
C ASP A 10 10.88 -7.85 10.16
N ASN A 11 11.81 -8.68 9.66
CA ASN A 11 11.87 -9.03 8.24
C ASN A 11 11.11 -10.35 7.99
N PRO A 12 10.12 -10.34 7.08
CA PRO A 12 9.40 -11.56 6.71
C PRO A 12 10.39 -12.60 6.16
N SER A 13 10.19 -13.86 6.52
CA SER A 13 11.02 -14.95 6.02
C SER A 13 10.92 -15.06 4.48
N ASN A 14 11.94 -15.63 3.83
CA ASN A 14 11.90 -15.87 2.39
C ASN A 14 10.68 -16.71 1.97
N GLU A 15 10.22 -17.62 2.83
CA GLU A 15 9.00 -18.43 2.61
C GLU A 15 7.72 -17.58 2.68
N GLU A 16 7.65 -16.64 3.61
CA GLU A 16 6.51 -15.71 3.71
C GLU A 16 6.43 -14.77 2.51
N LEU A 17 7.57 -14.29 2.02
CA LEU A 17 7.66 -13.47 0.81
C LEU A 17 7.24 -14.26 -0.44
N ALA A 18 7.71 -15.50 -0.58
CA ALA A 18 7.34 -16.38 -1.69
C ALA A 18 5.83 -16.70 -1.67
N LEU A 19 5.26 -16.95 -0.49
CA LEU A 19 3.84 -17.20 -0.32
C LEU A 19 3.01 -15.94 -0.65
N GLU A 20 3.44 -14.77 -0.20
CA GLU A 20 2.78 -13.51 -0.55
C GLU A 20 2.80 -13.26 -2.06
N GLN A 21 3.90 -13.57 -2.72
CA GLN A 21 4.00 -13.48 -4.19
C GLN A 21 3.05 -14.47 -4.87
N ALA A 22 2.96 -15.70 -4.40
CA ALA A 22 2.06 -16.72 -4.96
C ALA A 22 0.56 -16.34 -4.87
N LEU A 23 0.18 -15.58 -3.85
CA LEU A 23 -1.19 -15.08 -3.69
C LEU A 23 -1.54 -13.92 -4.63
N ARG A 24 -0.54 -13.25 -5.24
CA ARG A 24 -0.77 -12.11 -6.13
C ARG A 24 -1.31 -12.59 -7.48
N PRO A 25 -2.40 -11.98 -8.00
CA PRO A 25 -2.84 -12.23 -9.36
C PRO A 25 -1.79 -11.75 -10.37
N THR A 26 -1.66 -12.48 -11.48
CA THR A 26 -0.71 -12.19 -12.55
C THR A 26 -1.37 -11.65 -13.80
N LEU A 27 -2.69 -11.80 -13.94
CA LEU A 27 -3.50 -11.35 -15.07
C LEU A 27 -4.69 -10.53 -14.57
N PHE A 28 -5.27 -9.71 -15.44
CA PHE A 28 -6.49 -8.96 -15.12
C PHE A 28 -7.70 -9.85 -14.81
N GLU A 29 -7.74 -11.06 -15.35
CA GLU A 29 -8.85 -12.00 -15.11
C GLU A 29 -8.91 -12.47 -13.67
N ASP A 30 -7.75 -12.51 -12.99
CA ASP A 30 -7.62 -12.92 -11.60
C ASP A 30 -7.67 -11.73 -10.61
N PHE A 31 -7.71 -10.50 -11.14
CA PHE A 31 -7.66 -9.29 -10.32
C PHE A 31 -9.07 -8.81 -10.02
N GLU A 32 -9.51 -9.02 -8.79
CA GLU A 32 -10.82 -8.60 -8.32
C GLU A 32 -10.86 -7.11 -7.97
N GLY A 33 -11.94 -6.44 -8.36
CA GLY A 33 -12.21 -5.05 -8.03
C GLY A 33 -11.45 -4.01 -8.86
N GLN A 34 -11.60 -2.73 -8.52
CA GLN A 34 -11.05 -1.60 -9.28
C GLN A 34 -11.53 -1.58 -10.75
N ASP A 35 -12.75 -2.06 -11.01
CA ASP A 35 -13.27 -2.41 -12.35
C ASP A 35 -13.04 -1.29 -13.37
N LYS A 36 -13.36 -0.04 -13.03
CA LYS A 36 -13.16 1.10 -13.93
C LYS A 36 -11.68 1.31 -14.31
N ILE A 37 -10.77 1.07 -13.38
CA ILE A 37 -9.31 1.21 -13.62
C ILE A 37 -8.86 0.07 -14.54
N VAL A 38 -9.26 -1.16 -14.24
CA VAL A 38 -8.93 -2.36 -15.00
C VAL A 38 -9.46 -2.26 -16.43
N ASP A 39 -10.72 -1.86 -16.63
CA ASP A 39 -11.32 -1.71 -17.95
C ASP A 39 -10.59 -0.67 -18.80
N ASN A 40 -10.24 0.48 -18.21
CA ASN A 40 -9.45 1.50 -18.91
C ASN A 40 -8.05 0.99 -19.26
N LEU A 41 -7.36 0.33 -18.32
CA LEU A 41 -6.02 -0.21 -18.56
C LEU A 41 -6.02 -1.26 -19.67
N LYS A 42 -7.03 -2.15 -19.73
CA LYS A 42 -7.19 -3.12 -20.84
C LYS A 42 -7.26 -2.44 -22.19
N VAL A 43 -8.04 -1.35 -22.31
CA VAL A 43 -8.15 -0.58 -23.56
C VAL A 43 -6.82 0.08 -23.92
N PHE A 44 -6.13 0.71 -22.97
CA PHE A 44 -4.87 1.40 -23.23
C PHE A 44 -3.75 0.42 -23.62
N ILE A 45 -3.66 -0.71 -22.93
CA ILE A 45 -2.70 -1.79 -23.21
C ILE A 45 -2.92 -2.36 -24.61
N GLU A 46 -4.17 -2.69 -24.94
CA GLU A 46 -4.50 -3.24 -26.27
C GLU A 46 -4.16 -2.23 -27.38
N ALA A 47 -4.46 -0.95 -27.18
CA ALA A 47 -4.13 0.10 -28.13
C ALA A 47 -2.61 0.28 -28.31
N ALA A 48 -1.83 0.25 -27.21
CA ALA A 48 -0.36 0.31 -27.25
C ALA A 48 0.23 -0.89 -28.01
N LYS A 49 -0.28 -2.11 -27.76
CA LYS A 49 0.11 -3.35 -28.46
C LYS A 49 -0.15 -3.26 -29.97
N GLN A 50 -1.34 -2.78 -30.36
CA GLN A 50 -1.70 -2.64 -31.79
C GLN A 50 -0.80 -1.64 -32.51
N ARG A 51 -0.37 -0.55 -31.85
CA ARG A 51 0.55 0.44 -32.42
C ARG A 51 2.02 0.04 -32.31
N GLN A 52 2.33 -1.01 -31.55
CA GLN A 52 3.69 -1.44 -31.22
C GLN A 52 4.50 -0.33 -30.50
N GLU A 53 3.86 0.45 -29.67
CA GLU A 53 4.45 1.54 -28.89
C GLU A 53 4.52 1.18 -27.39
N ALA A 54 5.38 1.88 -26.64
CA ALA A 54 5.34 1.83 -25.19
C ALA A 54 3.98 2.38 -24.70
N LEU A 55 3.45 1.82 -23.62
CA LEU A 55 2.26 2.37 -22.97
C LEU A 55 2.60 3.74 -22.35
N ASP A 56 1.67 4.67 -22.37
CA ASP A 56 1.80 5.93 -21.64
C ASP A 56 2.17 5.67 -20.17
N HIS A 57 2.97 6.57 -19.58
CA HIS A 57 3.37 6.45 -18.17
C HIS A 57 2.16 6.44 -17.24
N VAL A 58 2.18 5.53 -16.25
CA VAL A 58 1.06 5.25 -15.35
C VAL A 58 1.39 5.66 -13.92
N LEU A 59 0.52 6.46 -13.29
CA LEU A 59 0.57 6.74 -11.87
C LEU A 59 -0.53 5.97 -11.13
N LEU A 60 -0.12 5.06 -10.26
CA LEU A 60 -1.00 4.32 -9.36
C LEU A 60 -0.93 4.93 -7.97
N HIS A 61 -2.02 5.49 -7.47
CA HIS A 61 -2.01 6.11 -6.14
C HIS A 61 -3.19 5.69 -5.28
N GLY A 62 -3.03 5.78 -3.97
CA GLY A 62 -4.05 5.39 -2.99
C GLY A 62 -3.44 4.73 -1.75
N PRO A 63 -4.26 4.39 -0.76
CA PRO A 63 -3.83 3.76 0.49
C PRO A 63 -2.93 2.54 0.28
N PRO A 64 -2.12 2.16 1.29
CA PRO A 64 -1.28 0.97 1.21
C PRO A 64 -2.13 -0.31 1.13
N GLY A 65 -1.58 -1.38 0.55
CA GLY A 65 -2.22 -2.70 0.54
C GLY A 65 -3.33 -2.92 -0.48
N LEU A 66 -3.60 -1.96 -1.39
CA LEU A 66 -4.70 -2.03 -2.38
C LEU A 66 -4.31 -2.69 -3.72
N GLY A 67 -3.05 -3.14 -3.90
CA GLY A 67 -2.62 -3.84 -5.10
C GLY A 67 -1.91 -2.98 -6.15
N LYS A 68 -1.32 -1.81 -5.81
CA LYS A 68 -0.56 -0.98 -6.76
C LYS A 68 0.58 -1.75 -7.43
N THR A 69 1.41 -2.41 -6.65
CA THR A 69 2.52 -3.26 -7.16
C THR A 69 2.00 -4.45 -7.97
N THR A 70 0.89 -5.04 -7.56
CA THR A 70 0.23 -6.13 -8.28
C THR A 70 -0.24 -5.67 -9.67
N LEU A 71 -0.89 -4.51 -9.74
CA LEU A 71 -1.31 -3.94 -11.03
C LEU A 71 -0.13 -3.63 -11.95
N ALA A 72 1.01 -3.16 -11.40
CA ALA A 72 2.21 -2.92 -12.20
C ALA A 72 2.72 -4.23 -12.85
N HIS A 73 2.74 -5.33 -12.11
CA HIS A 73 3.09 -6.65 -12.65
C HIS A 73 2.10 -7.13 -13.71
N ILE A 74 0.79 -6.97 -13.46
CA ILE A 74 -0.25 -7.34 -14.42
C ILE A 74 -0.09 -6.54 -15.72
N ILE A 75 0.13 -5.22 -15.63
CA ILE A 75 0.34 -4.37 -16.81
C ILE A 75 1.52 -4.88 -17.64
N ALA A 76 2.66 -5.19 -17.02
CA ALA A 76 3.83 -5.72 -17.74
C ALA A 76 3.54 -7.08 -18.38
N ASN A 77 2.89 -7.99 -17.66
CA ASN A 77 2.49 -9.30 -18.16
C ASN A 77 1.53 -9.18 -19.35
N GLU A 78 0.52 -8.33 -19.23
CA GLU A 78 -0.46 -8.08 -20.30
C GLU A 78 0.17 -7.42 -21.55
N LEU A 79 1.16 -6.54 -21.36
CA LEU A 79 1.96 -5.99 -22.45
C LEU A 79 2.89 -7.04 -23.09
N GLY A 80 3.25 -8.09 -22.34
CA GLY A 80 4.21 -9.12 -22.78
C GLY A 80 5.66 -8.64 -22.74
N VAL A 81 6.01 -7.76 -21.78
CA VAL A 81 7.34 -7.15 -21.62
C VAL A 81 7.90 -7.40 -20.24
N ASN A 82 9.20 -7.14 -20.04
CA ASN A 82 9.83 -7.27 -18.75
C ASN A 82 9.46 -6.11 -17.83
N ILE A 83 9.55 -6.34 -16.51
CA ILE A 83 9.40 -5.31 -15.49
C ILE A 83 10.65 -5.22 -14.63
N LYS A 84 11.20 -4.01 -14.48
CA LYS A 84 12.23 -3.71 -13.49
C LYS A 84 11.61 -2.95 -12.34
N ILE A 85 11.92 -3.39 -11.12
CA ILE A 85 11.31 -2.88 -9.89
C ILE A 85 12.34 -2.18 -9.06
N THR A 86 12.00 -0.98 -8.61
CA THR A 86 12.77 -0.20 -7.64
C THR A 86 11.84 0.61 -6.74
N SER A 87 12.40 1.42 -5.87
CA SER A 87 11.62 2.34 -5.02
C SER A 87 12.29 3.71 -4.94
N GLY A 88 11.51 4.76 -4.66
CA GLY A 88 12.02 6.12 -4.54
C GLY A 88 13.23 6.24 -3.60
N PRO A 89 13.18 5.68 -2.37
CA PRO A 89 14.30 5.74 -1.43
C PRO A 89 15.60 5.05 -1.88
N VAL A 90 15.53 4.09 -2.79
CA VAL A 90 16.71 3.37 -3.30
C VAL A 90 17.44 4.16 -4.37
N LEU A 91 16.73 5.04 -5.08
CA LEU A 91 17.28 5.90 -6.12
C LEU A 91 17.85 7.18 -5.50
N ASP A 92 19.07 7.11 -4.97
CA ASP A 92 19.71 8.23 -4.26
C ASP A 92 20.46 9.17 -5.21
N LYS A 93 21.01 8.64 -6.31
CA LYS A 93 21.85 9.38 -7.26
C LYS A 93 21.37 9.21 -8.70
N PRO A 94 21.60 10.21 -9.57
CA PRO A 94 21.28 10.10 -11.00
C PRO A 94 21.88 8.85 -11.69
N GLY A 95 23.08 8.42 -11.26
CA GLY A 95 23.72 7.21 -11.77
C GLY A 95 22.94 5.92 -11.50
N ASP A 96 22.21 5.85 -10.38
CA ASP A 96 21.38 4.69 -10.04
C ASP A 96 20.20 4.59 -11.02
N LEU A 97 19.56 5.73 -11.30
CA LEU A 97 18.47 5.81 -12.30
C LEU A 97 18.99 5.49 -13.70
N ALA A 98 20.13 6.08 -14.10
CA ALA A 98 20.73 5.85 -15.41
C ALA A 98 21.07 4.35 -15.62
N GLY A 99 21.66 3.71 -14.61
CA GLY A 99 21.95 2.27 -14.65
C GLY A 99 20.71 1.41 -14.83
N LEU A 100 19.58 1.79 -14.27
CA LEU A 100 18.30 1.09 -14.49
C LEU A 100 17.77 1.32 -15.90
N LEU A 101 17.73 2.56 -16.36
CA LEU A 101 17.13 2.95 -17.63
C LEU A 101 17.91 2.42 -18.84
N THR A 102 19.25 2.45 -18.80
CA THR A 102 20.10 1.93 -19.87
C THR A 102 20.07 0.39 -20.01
N ASN A 103 19.51 -0.28 -19.04
CA ASN A 103 19.31 -1.74 -19.05
C ASN A 103 17.86 -2.15 -19.39
N LEU A 104 16.97 -1.21 -19.71
CA LEU A 104 15.64 -1.52 -20.22
C LEU A 104 15.73 -1.87 -21.70
N GLU A 105 14.92 -2.81 -22.13
CA GLU A 105 14.66 -3.10 -23.53
C GLU A 105 13.46 -2.29 -24.02
N GLU A 106 13.29 -2.22 -25.34
CA GLU A 106 12.18 -1.47 -25.94
C GLU A 106 10.82 -1.91 -25.38
N ARG A 107 10.04 -0.94 -24.88
CA ARG A 107 8.70 -1.09 -24.26
C ARG A 107 8.68 -1.74 -22.88
N ASP A 108 9.83 -2.07 -22.29
CA ASP A 108 9.90 -2.57 -20.92
C ASP A 108 9.22 -1.62 -19.93
N VAL A 109 8.84 -2.18 -18.78
CA VAL A 109 8.24 -1.43 -17.67
C VAL A 109 9.29 -1.16 -16.59
N LEU A 110 9.45 0.11 -16.20
CA LEU A 110 10.11 0.50 -14.97
C LEU A 110 9.06 0.81 -13.90
N PHE A 111 9.04 0.06 -12.81
CA PHE A 111 8.17 0.32 -11.67
C PHE A 111 8.96 0.96 -10.54
N ILE A 112 8.48 2.15 -10.08
CA ILE A 112 9.05 2.86 -8.93
C ILE A 112 7.99 2.95 -7.83
N ASP A 113 8.19 2.16 -6.76
CA ASP A 113 7.33 2.26 -5.58
C ASP A 113 7.71 3.47 -4.72
N GLU A 114 6.74 4.01 -3.99
CA GLU A 114 6.89 5.24 -3.18
C GLU A 114 7.62 6.37 -3.94
N ILE A 115 7.21 6.59 -5.18
CA ILE A 115 7.85 7.55 -6.12
C ILE A 115 7.90 8.98 -5.56
N HIS A 116 7.01 9.34 -4.62
CA HIS A 116 7.02 10.63 -3.93
C HIS A 116 8.25 10.85 -3.02
N ARG A 117 9.04 9.79 -2.79
CA ARG A 117 10.27 9.82 -1.99
C ARG A 117 11.54 9.89 -2.85
N LEU A 118 11.40 10.10 -4.14
CA LEU A 118 12.56 10.34 -5.01
C LEU A 118 13.35 11.57 -4.55
N ASN A 119 14.68 11.46 -4.64
CA ASN A 119 15.55 12.63 -4.49
C ASN A 119 15.22 13.65 -5.59
N PRO A 120 15.04 14.95 -5.28
CA PRO A 120 14.72 15.97 -6.29
C PRO A 120 15.68 16.00 -7.48
N ILE A 121 16.97 15.73 -7.27
CA ILE A 121 17.94 15.67 -8.36
C ILE A 121 17.64 14.49 -9.30
N VAL A 122 17.33 13.31 -8.75
CA VAL A 122 16.95 12.12 -9.54
C VAL A 122 15.65 12.37 -10.30
N GLU A 123 14.71 13.08 -9.67
CA GLU A 123 13.44 13.43 -10.29
C GLU A 123 13.63 14.30 -11.56
N GLU A 124 14.57 15.24 -11.56
CA GLU A 124 14.89 16.07 -12.75
C GLU A 124 15.42 15.22 -13.92
N TYR A 125 16.26 14.22 -13.65
CA TYR A 125 16.73 13.29 -14.68
C TYR A 125 15.60 12.41 -15.22
N LEU A 126 14.66 12.04 -14.36
CA LEU A 126 13.50 11.26 -14.76
C LEU A 126 12.59 12.02 -15.73
N TYR A 127 12.51 13.36 -15.64
CA TYR A 127 11.71 14.16 -16.58
C TYR A 127 12.17 14.00 -18.02
N SER A 128 13.48 14.16 -18.29
CA SER A 128 14.04 14.00 -19.62
C SER A 128 13.90 12.57 -20.14
N ALA A 129 14.07 11.60 -19.24
CA ALA A 129 13.87 10.20 -19.57
C ALA A 129 12.43 9.87 -19.98
N MET A 130 11.43 10.50 -19.34
CA MET A 130 10.00 10.29 -19.65
C MET A 130 9.54 11.00 -20.92
N GLU A 131 10.07 12.19 -21.22
CA GLU A 131 9.62 13.00 -22.36
C GLU A 131 10.39 12.70 -23.63
N ASP A 132 11.73 12.65 -23.51
CA ASP A 132 12.64 12.63 -24.67
C ASP A 132 13.38 11.30 -24.83
N TYR A 133 13.16 10.34 -23.94
CA TYR A 133 13.88 9.05 -23.88
C TYR A 133 15.40 9.23 -23.90
N GLN A 134 15.90 10.20 -23.12
CA GLN A 134 17.33 10.48 -23.00
C GLN A 134 17.70 10.94 -21.60
N ILE A 135 18.97 10.74 -21.24
CA ILE A 135 19.53 11.20 -19.97
C ILE A 135 20.85 11.90 -20.22
N ASP A 136 21.05 13.06 -19.60
CA ASP A 136 22.31 13.77 -19.59
C ASP A 136 23.10 13.45 -18.33
N ILE A 137 24.19 12.68 -18.44
CA ILE A 137 25.02 12.30 -17.28
C ILE A 137 26.26 13.21 -17.23
N MET A 138 26.48 13.83 -16.08
CA MET A 138 27.70 14.58 -15.80
C MET A 138 28.83 13.60 -15.46
N ILE A 139 29.88 13.56 -16.30
CA ILE A 139 31.04 12.67 -16.09
C ILE A 139 32.02 13.26 -15.08
N GLU A 140 32.21 14.57 -15.06
CA GLU A 140 33.12 15.29 -14.18
C GLU A 140 32.42 16.47 -13.51
N SER A 141 32.86 16.81 -12.30
CA SER A 141 32.43 18.02 -11.59
C SER A 141 33.53 19.11 -11.67
N GLY A 142 33.13 20.35 -11.82
CA GLY A 142 34.05 21.50 -11.82
C GLY A 142 34.16 22.20 -13.18
N PRO A 143 35.21 23.04 -13.41
CA PRO A 143 35.32 23.87 -14.61
C PRO A 143 35.42 23.08 -15.92
N ASN A 144 35.76 21.80 -15.88
CA ASN A 144 35.87 20.90 -17.04
C ASN A 144 34.71 19.92 -17.13
N ALA A 145 33.60 20.18 -16.42
CA ALA A 145 32.43 19.33 -16.44
C ALA A 145 31.96 19.04 -17.87
N ARG A 146 31.80 17.75 -18.19
CA ARG A 146 31.27 17.30 -19.48
C ARG A 146 29.99 16.49 -19.20
N SER A 147 28.95 16.78 -19.96
CA SER A 147 27.77 15.93 -20.01
C SER A 147 27.87 14.97 -21.19
N VAL A 148 27.40 13.74 -20.97
CA VAL A 148 27.16 12.77 -22.04
C VAL A 148 25.68 12.48 -22.06
N GLN A 149 25.08 12.70 -23.22
CA GLN A 149 23.69 12.36 -23.48
C GLN A 149 23.62 10.88 -23.87
N ILE A 150 22.82 10.12 -23.15
CA ILE A 150 22.56 8.70 -23.40
C ILE A 150 21.13 8.57 -23.90
N GLN A 151 20.95 7.96 -25.08
CA GLN A 151 19.65 7.60 -25.59
C GLN A 151 19.14 6.34 -24.88
N ILE A 152 17.87 6.33 -24.54
CA ILE A 152 17.17 5.22 -23.88
C ILE A 152 16.09 4.72 -24.81
N ASP A 153 15.88 3.40 -24.83
CA ASP A 153 14.75 2.83 -25.57
C ASP A 153 13.41 3.30 -24.95
N PRO A 154 12.37 3.51 -25.77
CA PRO A 154 11.04 3.85 -25.29
C PRO A 154 10.55 2.84 -24.25
N PHE A 155 10.16 3.29 -23.09
CA PHE A 155 9.73 2.49 -21.96
C PHE A 155 8.47 3.04 -21.29
N THR A 156 7.82 2.23 -20.48
CA THR A 156 6.69 2.65 -19.64
C THR A 156 7.15 2.83 -18.20
N LEU A 157 7.02 4.04 -17.66
CA LEU A 157 7.16 4.26 -16.22
C LEU A 157 5.82 3.98 -15.52
N ILE A 158 5.84 3.13 -14.51
CA ILE A 158 4.71 2.98 -13.57
C ILE A 158 5.17 3.49 -12.20
N GLY A 159 4.66 4.64 -11.78
CA GLY A 159 4.90 5.18 -10.45
C GLY A 159 3.81 4.76 -9.47
N ALA A 160 4.18 4.32 -8.28
CA ALA A 160 3.23 4.05 -7.21
C ALA A 160 3.46 4.98 -6.02
N THR A 161 2.39 5.45 -5.38
CA THR A 161 2.49 6.31 -4.20
C THR A 161 1.28 6.18 -3.27
N THR A 162 1.52 6.26 -1.98
CA THR A 162 0.48 6.45 -0.97
C THR A 162 0.12 7.93 -0.79
N ARG A 163 1.00 8.85 -1.21
CA ARG A 163 0.92 10.30 -0.96
C ARG A 163 1.02 11.10 -2.26
N SER A 164 0.02 11.00 -3.13
CA SER A 164 0.01 11.71 -4.41
C SER A 164 0.14 13.24 -4.29
N GLY A 165 -0.24 13.82 -3.14
CA GLY A 165 -0.08 15.23 -2.84
C GLY A 165 1.37 15.69 -2.65
N LEU A 166 2.32 14.79 -2.40
CA LEU A 166 3.74 15.09 -2.27
C LEU A 166 4.51 15.04 -3.60
N LEU A 167 3.89 14.53 -4.66
CA LEU A 167 4.49 14.57 -6.00
C LEU A 167 4.56 16.02 -6.49
N THR A 168 5.68 16.38 -7.10
CA THR A 168 5.81 17.65 -7.75
C THR A 168 4.84 17.78 -8.93
N SER A 169 4.40 19.00 -9.23
CA SER A 169 3.48 19.21 -10.36
C SER A 169 4.09 18.81 -11.70
N PRO A 170 5.40 19.05 -11.98
CA PRO A 170 6.04 18.59 -13.20
C PRO A 170 6.04 17.08 -13.37
N LEU A 171 6.37 16.32 -12.30
CA LEU A 171 6.35 14.86 -12.37
C LEU A 171 4.93 14.33 -12.62
N ARG A 172 3.95 14.85 -11.89
CA ARG A 172 2.56 14.44 -12.06
C ARG A 172 2.01 14.68 -13.45
N ALA A 173 2.38 15.81 -14.09
CA ALA A 173 1.90 16.15 -15.42
C ALA A 173 2.42 15.21 -16.53
N ARG A 174 3.50 14.46 -16.27
CA ARG A 174 4.09 13.51 -17.22
C ARG A 174 3.43 12.13 -17.22
N PHE A 175 2.57 11.85 -16.25
CA PHE A 175 1.78 10.63 -16.26
C PHE A 175 0.51 10.81 -17.10
N GLY A 176 0.46 10.16 -18.26
CA GLY A 176 -0.70 10.16 -19.15
C GLY A 176 -1.89 9.40 -18.56
N ILE A 177 -1.60 8.37 -17.74
CA ILE A 177 -2.61 7.53 -17.08
C ILE A 177 -2.48 7.73 -15.58
N ASN A 178 -3.55 8.24 -14.94
CA ASN A 178 -3.59 8.49 -13.49
C ASN A 178 -4.75 7.72 -12.88
N SER A 179 -4.43 6.75 -12.01
CA SER A 179 -5.39 5.81 -11.43
C SER A 179 -5.35 5.82 -9.91
N ARG A 180 -6.46 6.21 -9.29
CA ARG A 180 -6.63 6.17 -7.84
C ARG A 180 -7.29 4.87 -7.44
N LEU A 181 -6.58 4.04 -6.67
CA LEU A 181 -7.12 2.82 -6.08
C LEU A 181 -7.95 3.16 -4.84
N GLU A 182 -9.07 2.47 -4.69
CA GLU A 182 -10.00 2.63 -3.58
C GLU A 182 -10.06 1.39 -2.71
N TYR A 183 -10.56 1.55 -1.49
CA TYR A 183 -10.79 0.42 -0.59
C TYR A 183 -11.81 -0.55 -1.20
N TYR A 184 -11.59 -1.83 -0.94
CA TYR A 184 -12.42 -2.92 -1.45
C TYR A 184 -13.68 -3.08 -0.61
N LYS A 185 -14.78 -3.40 -1.26
CA LYS A 185 -16.02 -3.79 -0.59
C LYS A 185 -15.90 -5.21 -0.02
N LEU A 186 -16.76 -5.49 0.97
CA LEU A 186 -16.79 -6.76 1.68
C LEU A 186 -16.89 -7.99 0.75
N ASP A 187 -17.78 -7.93 -0.22
CA ASP A 187 -18.03 -8.99 -1.20
C ASP A 187 -16.81 -9.29 -2.08
N LEU A 188 -16.09 -8.25 -2.51
CA LEU A 188 -14.86 -8.40 -3.29
C LEU A 188 -13.72 -8.97 -2.44
N LEU A 189 -13.56 -8.53 -1.19
CA LEU A 189 -12.56 -9.10 -0.29
C LEU A 189 -12.85 -10.57 0.02
N SER A 190 -14.11 -10.95 0.21
CA SER A 190 -14.49 -12.36 0.40
C SER A 190 -14.09 -13.23 -0.79
N LYS A 191 -14.26 -12.73 -2.03
CA LYS A 191 -13.77 -13.44 -3.23
C LYS A 191 -12.25 -13.60 -3.24
N ILE A 192 -11.51 -12.52 -2.93
CA ILE A 192 -10.05 -12.55 -2.84
C ILE A 192 -9.60 -13.58 -1.77
N ILE A 193 -10.24 -13.60 -0.61
CA ILE A 193 -9.95 -14.55 0.46
C ILE A 193 -10.19 -15.99 0.01
N LYS A 194 -11.31 -16.27 -0.65
CA LYS A 194 -11.63 -17.61 -1.17
C LYS A 194 -10.64 -18.07 -2.22
N ARG A 195 -10.27 -17.19 -3.16
CA ARG A 195 -9.21 -17.48 -4.14
C ARG A 195 -7.89 -17.77 -3.43
N SER A 196 -7.51 -16.95 -2.46
CA SER A 196 -6.28 -17.14 -1.68
C SER A 196 -6.30 -18.43 -0.87
N ALA A 197 -7.43 -18.81 -0.28
CA ALA A 197 -7.60 -20.07 0.43
C ALA A 197 -7.39 -21.28 -0.49
N THR A 198 -7.92 -21.23 -1.73
CA THR A 198 -7.68 -22.26 -2.74
C THR A 198 -6.19 -22.42 -3.09
N ILE A 199 -5.46 -21.29 -3.23
CA ILE A 199 -4.02 -21.31 -3.51
C ILE A 199 -3.23 -21.88 -2.32
N LEU A 200 -3.70 -21.61 -1.10
CA LEU A 200 -3.11 -22.12 0.15
C LEU A 200 -3.51 -23.58 0.48
N ASP A 201 -4.30 -24.20 -0.37
CA ASP A 201 -4.84 -25.55 -0.18
C ASP A 201 -5.56 -25.73 1.17
N VAL A 202 -6.42 -24.76 1.51
CA VAL A 202 -7.24 -24.77 2.73
C VAL A 202 -8.70 -24.53 2.39
N ASN A 203 -9.58 -25.35 2.99
CA ASN A 203 -11.02 -25.18 2.85
C ASN A 203 -11.51 -24.02 3.72
N ILE A 204 -12.33 -23.12 3.16
CA ILE A 204 -12.94 -22.01 3.89
C ILE A 204 -14.42 -21.89 3.58
N TYR A 205 -15.24 -21.76 4.62
CA TYR A 205 -16.67 -21.53 4.48
C TYR A 205 -16.99 -20.08 4.17
N GLU A 206 -18.11 -19.85 3.49
CA GLU A 206 -18.53 -18.50 3.03
C GLU A 206 -18.64 -17.49 4.16
N ASP A 207 -19.24 -17.87 5.29
CA ASP A 207 -19.42 -17.03 6.46
C ASP A 207 -18.10 -16.70 7.16
N ALA A 208 -17.13 -17.62 7.12
CA ALA A 208 -15.77 -17.39 7.60
C ALA A 208 -15.02 -16.40 6.70
N ALA A 209 -15.13 -16.54 5.37
CA ALA A 209 -14.54 -15.61 4.42
C ALA A 209 -15.11 -14.19 4.57
N LEU A 210 -16.42 -14.06 4.78
CA LEU A 210 -17.07 -12.78 5.06
C LEU A 210 -16.62 -12.17 6.40
N GLU A 211 -16.44 -12.98 7.43
CA GLU A 211 -15.93 -12.53 8.74
C GLU A 211 -14.52 -11.96 8.63
N ILE A 212 -13.61 -12.66 7.94
CA ILE A 212 -12.24 -12.16 7.67
C ILE A 212 -12.30 -10.88 6.83
N ALA A 213 -13.12 -10.86 5.78
CA ALA A 213 -13.28 -9.70 4.91
C ALA A 213 -13.76 -8.46 5.68
N GLY A 214 -14.71 -8.63 6.59
CA GLY A 214 -15.25 -7.56 7.44
C GLY A 214 -14.19 -6.92 8.34
N ARG A 215 -13.21 -7.69 8.80
CA ARG A 215 -12.13 -7.20 9.67
C ARG A 215 -10.86 -6.81 8.90
N SER A 216 -10.88 -6.83 7.55
CA SER A 216 -9.71 -6.58 6.69
C SER A 216 -9.51 -5.11 6.28
N ARG A 217 -10.23 -4.18 6.87
CA ARG A 217 -10.10 -2.72 6.63
C ARG A 217 -10.16 -2.34 5.15
N GLY A 218 -10.93 -3.05 4.34
CA GLY A 218 -11.02 -2.78 2.91
C GLY A 218 -9.74 -3.07 2.12
N THR A 219 -8.75 -3.80 2.65
CA THR A 219 -7.46 -4.01 1.99
C THR A 219 -7.12 -5.49 1.77
N PRO A 220 -6.81 -5.89 0.52
CA PRO A 220 -6.41 -7.27 0.20
C PRO A 220 -5.18 -7.76 0.98
N ARG A 221 -4.21 -6.89 1.26
CA ARG A 221 -3.02 -7.26 2.05
C ARG A 221 -3.39 -7.73 3.44
N ILE A 222 -4.25 -6.98 4.15
CA ILE A 222 -4.72 -7.36 5.50
C ILE A 222 -5.58 -8.61 5.41
N ALA A 223 -6.47 -8.72 4.42
CA ALA A 223 -7.30 -9.90 4.21
C ALA A 223 -6.46 -11.18 4.10
N ASN A 224 -5.42 -11.16 3.27
CA ASN A 224 -4.52 -12.29 3.10
C ASN A 224 -3.66 -12.56 4.36
N ALA A 225 -3.26 -11.52 5.08
CA ALA A 225 -2.54 -11.68 6.34
C ALA A 225 -3.42 -12.35 7.41
N LEU A 226 -4.66 -11.90 7.57
CA LEU A 226 -5.62 -12.51 8.50
C LEU A 226 -5.96 -13.95 8.10
N LEU A 227 -6.20 -14.23 6.81
CA LEU A 227 -6.45 -15.58 6.31
C LEU A 227 -5.32 -16.53 6.69
N ARG A 228 -4.06 -16.14 6.51
CA ARG A 228 -2.90 -16.98 6.89
C ARG A 228 -2.90 -17.28 8.38
N ARG A 229 -3.16 -16.29 9.23
CA ARG A 229 -3.20 -16.49 10.68
C ARG A 229 -4.38 -17.38 11.09
N VAL A 230 -5.57 -17.16 10.53
CA VAL A 230 -6.74 -18.01 10.79
C VAL A 230 -6.48 -19.45 10.36
N ARG A 231 -5.80 -19.67 9.21
CA ARG A 231 -5.36 -20.99 8.77
C ARG A 231 -4.47 -21.68 9.82
N ASP A 232 -3.49 -20.96 10.38
CA ASP A 232 -2.59 -21.50 11.40
C ASP A 232 -3.41 -21.99 12.63
N PHE A 233 -4.41 -21.21 13.05
CA PHE A 233 -5.32 -21.61 14.13
C PHE A 233 -6.19 -22.81 13.73
N ALA A 234 -6.72 -22.85 12.52
CA ALA A 234 -7.53 -23.96 12.03
C ALA A 234 -6.75 -25.28 12.04
N GLN A 235 -5.48 -25.25 11.64
CA GLN A 235 -4.60 -26.42 11.65
C GLN A 235 -4.26 -26.91 13.06
N ILE A 236 -4.06 -26.03 14.02
CA ILE A 236 -3.57 -26.39 15.36
C ILE A 236 -4.71 -26.58 16.37
N LYS A 237 -5.80 -25.83 16.23
CA LYS A 237 -6.91 -25.79 17.20
C LYS A 237 -8.22 -26.38 16.65
N GLY A 238 -8.31 -26.57 15.33
CA GLY A 238 -9.45 -27.12 14.61
C GLY A 238 -9.09 -28.42 13.90
N ASP A 239 -9.84 -28.74 12.87
CA ASP A 239 -9.71 -29.90 11.99
C ASP A 239 -9.01 -29.57 10.66
N GLY A 240 -8.56 -28.33 10.49
CA GLY A 240 -7.91 -27.80 9.29
C GLY A 240 -8.83 -26.95 8.42
N ASP A 241 -10.14 -27.09 8.55
CA ASP A 241 -11.13 -26.26 7.84
C ASP A 241 -11.31 -24.90 8.53
N ILE A 242 -11.50 -23.86 7.77
CA ILE A 242 -11.75 -22.51 8.27
C ILE A 242 -13.26 -22.26 8.31
N ASP A 243 -13.88 -22.54 9.45
CA ASP A 243 -15.26 -22.22 9.75
C ASP A 243 -15.38 -20.86 10.49
N LYS A 244 -16.60 -20.38 10.67
CA LYS A 244 -16.86 -19.12 11.36
C LYS A 244 -16.38 -19.13 12.81
N LYS A 245 -16.50 -20.27 13.50
CA LYS A 245 -16.15 -20.42 14.92
C LYS A 245 -14.65 -20.29 15.14
N ILE A 246 -13.84 -21.03 14.34
CA ILE A 246 -12.38 -20.94 14.44
C ILE A 246 -11.90 -19.55 13.96
N THR A 247 -12.57 -18.95 12.96
CA THR A 247 -12.28 -17.60 12.51
C THR A 247 -12.46 -16.58 13.62
N GLN A 248 -13.60 -16.55 14.28
CA GLN A 248 -13.85 -15.63 15.40
C GLN A 248 -12.85 -15.84 16.53
N TYR A 249 -12.64 -17.10 16.94
CA TYR A 249 -11.64 -17.43 17.96
C TYR A 249 -10.25 -16.91 17.60
N SER A 250 -9.83 -17.07 16.35
CA SER A 250 -8.51 -16.64 15.87
C SER A 250 -8.38 -15.12 15.87
N LEU A 251 -9.39 -14.42 15.35
CA LEU A 251 -9.38 -12.95 15.25
C LEU A 251 -9.41 -12.31 16.65
N ASP A 252 -10.16 -12.87 17.59
CA ASP A 252 -10.15 -12.44 18.98
C ASP A 252 -8.79 -12.67 19.66
N ALA A 253 -8.16 -13.82 19.39
CA ALA A 253 -6.81 -14.12 19.89
C ALA A 253 -5.72 -13.19 19.30
N LEU A 254 -5.96 -12.63 18.10
CA LEU A 254 -5.10 -11.65 17.43
C LEU A 254 -5.43 -10.19 17.83
N ASN A 255 -6.37 -9.98 18.76
CA ASN A 255 -6.84 -8.65 19.17
C ASN A 255 -7.39 -7.81 18.00
N VAL A 256 -8.00 -8.45 16.99
CA VAL A 256 -8.72 -7.79 15.90
C VAL A 256 -10.20 -7.83 16.22
N ASP A 257 -10.79 -6.69 16.52
CA ASP A 257 -12.18 -6.58 16.91
C ASP A 257 -13.16 -6.71 15.72
N GLU A 258 -14.47 -6.72 16.02
CA GLU A 258 -15.54 -6.88 15.01
C GLU A 258 -15.59 -5.74 13.97
N HIS A 259 -14.94 -4.62 14.22
CA HIS A 259 -14.82 -3.50 13.29
C HIS A 259 -13.47 -3.48 12.56
N GLY A 260 -12.60 -4.46 12.79
CA GLY A 260 -11.27 -4.55 12.20
C GLY A 260 -10.23 -3.63 12.86
N LEU A 261 -10.51 -3.07 14.04
CA LEU A 261 -9.49 -2.33 14.78
C LEU A 261 -8.58 -3.32 15.51
N ASP A 262 -7.28 -3.08 15.39
CA ASP A 262 -6.27 -3.84 16.11
C ASP A 262 -5.90 -3.20 17.46
N GLU A 263 -4.96 -3.82 18.16
CA GLU A 263 -4.47 -3.32 19.45
C GLU A 263 -3.93 -1.89 19.35
N MET A 264 -3.20 -1.55 18.27
CA MET A 264 -2.61 -0.21 18.11
C MET A 264 -3.68 0.84 17.81
N ASP A 265 -4.68 0.54 16.98
CA ASP A 265 -5.81 1.45 16.74
C ASP A 265 -6.53 1.78 18.07
N ASN A 266 -6.86 0.74 18.82
CA ASN A 266 -7.53 0.88 20.11
C ASN A 266 -6.64 1.64 21.11
N ARG A 267 -5.32 1.44 21.07
CA ARG A 267 -4.34 2.18 21.88
C ARG A 267 -4.24 3.65 21.49
N ILE A 268 -4.29 3.96 20.19
CA ILE A 268 -4.33 5.34 19.69
C ILE A 268 -5.60 6.03 20.15
N LEU A 269 -6.77 5.43 19.92
CA LEU A 269 -8.07 6.00 20.29
C LEU A 269 -8.20 6.17 21.81
N SER A 270 -7.83 5.16 22.60
CA SER A 270 -7.87 5.26 24.07
C SER A 270 -6.90 6.32 24.60
N THR A 271 -5.72 6.45 24.00
CA THR A 271 -4.77 7.51 24.36
C THR A 271 -5.36 8.90 24.12
N ILE A 272 -5.97 9.14 22.97
CA ILE A 272 -6.62 10.44 22.66
C ILE A 272 -7.78 10.70 23.63
N ILE A 273 -8.58 9.71 23.93
CA ILE A 273 -9.77 9.85 24.78
C ILE A 273 -9.38 10.02 26.25
N ASP A 274 -8.54 9.14 26.79
CA ASP A 274 -8.27 9.10 28.23
C ASP A 274 -7.24 10.14 28.67
N LYS A 275 -6.14 10.26 27.92
CA LYS A 275 -5.06 11.18 28.29
C LYS A 275 -5.33 12.60 27.83
N PHE A 276 -6.04 12.79 26.70
CA PHE A 276 -6.24 14.09 26.07
C PHE A 276 -7.72 14.49 25.94
N LYS A 277 -8.63 13.84 26.70
CA LYS A 277 -10.06 14.18 26.77
C LYS A 277 -10.76 14.24 25.42
N GLY A 278 -10.34 13.38 24.48
CA GLY A 278 -10.86 13.32 23.11
C GLY A 278 -10.16 14.25 22.12
N GLY A 279 -9.16 14.98 22.52
CA GLY A 279 -8.38 15.90 21.68
C GLY A 279 -8.96 17.32 21.58
N PRO A 280 -8.43 18.18 20.67
CA PRO A 280 -7.42 17.86 19.66
C PRO A 280 -5.99 17.70 20.22
N VAL A 281 -5.23 16.77 19.68
CA VAL A 281 -3.85 16.46 20.10
C VAL A 281 -2.93 16.29 18.88
N GLY A 282 -1.69 16.79 18.98
CA GLY A 282 -0.71 16.72 17.90
C GLY A 282 -0.26 15.28 17.61
N LEU A 283 0.05 14.98 16.33
CA LEU A 283 0.48 13.64 15.89
C LEU A 283 1.71 13.13 16.66
N THR A 284 2.73 13.97 16.83
CA THR A 284 3.96 13.62 17.56
C THR A 284 3.70 13.30 19.02
N THR A 285 2.74 13.99 19.64
CA THR A 285 2.33 13.73 21.04
C THR A 285 1.64 12.36 21.15
N ILE A 286 0.76 12.03 20.19
CA ILE A 286 0.12 10.71 20.13
C ILE A 286 1.19 9.64 19.95
N ALA A 287 2.09 9.80 18.97
CA ALA A 287 3.16 8.89 18.64
C ALA A 287 4.03 8.57 19.87
N THR A 288 4.50 9.59 20.58
CA THR A 288 5.25 9.42 21.83
C THR A 288 4.43 8.68 22.89
N ALA A 289 3.14 9.00 23.03
CA ALA A 289 2.29 8.43 24.06
C ALA A 289 1.93 6.94 23.82
N VAL A 290 1.91 6.48 22.56
CA VAL A 290 1.66 5.09 22.19
C VAL A 290 2.94 4.29 21.93
N GLY A 291 4.11 4.96 21.84
CA GLY A 291 5.40 4.33 21.59
C GLY A 291 5.62 3.94 20.13
N GLU A 292 5.09 4.73 19.18
CA GLU A 292 5.19 4.49 17.73
C GLU A 292 5.78 5.72 17.01
N GLN A 293 6.24 5.55 15.77
CA GLN A 293 6.67 6.67 14.93
C GLN A 293 5.49 7.46 14.38
N ALA A 294 5.61 8.79 14.33
CA ALA A 294 4.55 9.65 13.83
C ALA A 294 4.18 9.33 12.37
N GLY A 295 5.16 9.00 11.54
CA GLY A 295 4.95 8.59 10.14
C GLY A 295 4.12 7.31 10.04
N THR A 296 4.40 6.30 10.86
CA THR A 296 3.64 5.04 10.90
C THR A 296 2.17 5.29 11.26
N ILE A 297 1.92 6.13 12.27
CA ILE A 297 0.53 6.47 12.62
C ILE A 297 -0.17 7.15 11.45
N GLU A 298 0.47 8.12 10.80
CA GLU A 298 -0.11 8.89 9.71
C GLU A 298 -0.36 8.06 8.43
N GLU A 299 0.48 7.08 8.16
CA GLU A 299 0.41 6.30 6.92
C GLU A 299 -0.38 4.99 7.06
N VAL A 300 -0.33 4.36 8.21
CA VAL A 300 -0.90 3.01 8.41
C VAL A 300 -2.23 3.05 9.16
N TYR A 301 -2.30 3.74 10.30
CA TYR A 301 -3.45 3.70 11.20
C TYR A 301 -4.47 4.80 10.92
N GLU A 302 -4.01 6.04 10.81
CA GLU A 302 -4.88 7.21 10.68
C GLU A 302 -5.83 7.17 9.48
N PRO A 303 -5.42 6.71 8.26
CA PRO A 303 -6.32 6.67 7.11
C PRO A 303 -7.56 5.81 7.33
N PHE A 304 -7.41 4.65 7.95
CA PHE A 304 -8.51 3.76 8.28
C PHE A 304 -9.40 4.38 9.37
N LEU A 305 -8.81 4.87 10.44
CA LEU A 305 -9.55 5.49 11.55
C LEU A 305 -10.35 6.72 11.11
N ILE A 306 -9.84 7.49 10.14
CA ILE A 306 -10.57 8.62 9.57
C ILE A 306 -11.70 8.16 8.64
N MET A 307 -11.44 7.18 7.78
CA MET A 307 -12.42 6.65 6.85
C MET A 307 -13.64 6.06 7.58
N GLU A 308 -13.39 5.29 8.64
CA GLU A 308 -14.45 4.71 9.47
C GLU A 308 -15.05 5.72 10.46
N GLY A 309 -14.56 6.95 10.45
CA GLY A 309 -15.12 8.03 11.27
C GLY A 309 -14.75 7.97 12.75
N TYR A 310 -13.77 7.20 13.17
CA TYR A 310 -13.27 7.17 14.54
C TYR A 310 -12.42 8.39 14.90
N LEU A 311 -11.67 8.90 13.90
CA LEU A 311 -10.73 10.00 14.07
C LEU A 311 -11.02 11.14 13.10
N MET A 312 -10.78 12.37 13.51
CA MET A 312 -10.92 13.56 12.70
C MET A 312 -9.66 14.41 12.75
N ARG A 313 -9.18 14.88 11.59
CA ARG A 313 -8.12 15.89 11.48
C ARG A 313 -8.69 17.28 11.67
N THR A 314 -8.08 18.06 12.54
CA THR A 314 -8.39 19.48 12.75
C THR A 314 -7.10 20.30 12.58
N PRO A 315 -7.18 21.64 12.40
CA PRO A 315 -5.99 22.51 12.38
C PRO A 315 -5.14 22.43 13.67
N ARG A 316 -5.74 22.01 14.78
CA ARG A 316 -5.07 21.90 16.09
C ARG A 316 -4.52 20.49 16.36
N GLY A 317 -4.82 19.51 15.52
CA GLY A 317 -4.41 18.11 15.68
C GLY A 317 -5.54 17.10 15.46
N ARG A 318 -5.36 15.90 16.00
CA ARG A 318 -6.28 14.76 15.86
C ARG A 318 -7.29 14.77 17.00
N GLN A 319 -8.54 14.48 16.68
CA GLN A 319 -9.65 14.47 17.63
C GLN A 319 -10.47 13.19 17.45
N ALA A 320 -10.79 12.51 18.56
CA ALA A 320 -11.67 11.37 18.58
C ALA A 320 -13.14 11.82 18.38
N THR A 321 -13.86 11.06 17.55
CA THR A 321 -15.27 11.33 17.26
C THR A 321 -16.19 10.65 18.29
N GLU A 322 -17.48 10.91 18.19
CA GLU A 322 -18.47 10.23 19.03
C GLU A 322 -18.48 8.71 18.81
N ILE A 323 -18.20 8.25 17.56
CA ILE A 323 -18.10 6.84 17.21
C ILE A 323 -16.96 6.19 18.01
N ALA A 324 -15.79 6.84 18.10
CA ALA A 324 -14.67 6.33 18.88
C ALA A 324 -14.98 6.20 20.37
N PHE A 325 -15.69 7.18 20.94
CA PHE A 325 -16.12 7.09 22.34
C PHE A 325 -17.09 5.92 22.57
N LYS A 326 -18.08 5.72 21.70
CA LYS A 326 -19.03 4.61 21.77
C LYS A 326 -18.34 3.26 21.62
N HIS A 327 -17.41 3.15 20.66
CA HIS A 327 -16.64 1.94 20.43
C HIS A 327 -15.87 1.50 21.69
N LEU A 328 -15.24 2.44 22.40
CA LEU A 328 -14.53 2.14 23.64
C LEU A 328 -15.43 2.09 24.89
N GLY A 329 -16.76 2.11 24.71
CA GLY A 329 -17.71 2.10 25.82
C GLY A 329 -17.67 3.35 26.71
N LYS A 330 -17.23 4.49 26.16
CA LYS A 330 -17.04 5.74 26.90
C LYS A 330 -18.04 6.81 26.46
N THR A 331 -18.35 7.73 27.35
CA THR A 331 -19.19 8.89 27.04
C THR A 331 -18.32 10.09 26.68
N LYS A 332 -18.65 10.76 25.57
CA LYS A 332 -17.98 12.03 25.22
C LYS A 332 -18.32 13.08 26.29
N PRO A 333 -17.33 13.78 26.86
CA PRO A 333 -17.60 14.88 27.78
C PRO A 333 -18.53 15.90 27.11
N ALA A 334 -19.59 16.30 27.78
CA ALA A 334 -20.47 17.37 27.29
C ALA A 334 -19.60 18.59 26.98
N ASN A 335 -19.70 19.12 25.74
CA ASN A 335 -18.95 20.32 25.35
C ASN A 335 -19.23 21.42 26.36
N GLN A 336 -18.21 21.77 27.10
CA GLN A 336 -18.19 23.10 27.71
C GLN A 336 -18.15 24.08 26.55
N GLY A 337 -19.23 24.83 26.41
CA GLY A 337 -19.66 25.59 25.24
C GLY A 337 -18.55 26.27 24.44
N ASN A 338 -18.77 26.35 23.15
CA ASN A 338 -18.19 27.39 22.33
C ASN A 338 -18.37 28.75 22.98
N LEU A 339 -17.35 29.20 23.70
CA LEU A 339 -17.10 30.60 23.94
C LEU A 339 -16.12 31.04 22.85
N PHE A 340 -16.73 31.74 21.86
CA PHE A 340 -16.21 32.40 20.64
C PHE A 340 -16.28 31.62 19.36
#